data_ae2220b5d0035da83566e4122eaed093
#
_entry.id   ae2220b5d0035da83566e4122eaed093
#
_cell.length_a   1.000
_cell.length_b   1.000
_cell.length_c   1.000
_cell.angle_alpha   90.00
_cell.angle_beta   90.00
_cell.angle_gamma   90.00
#
_symmetry.space_group_name_H-M   'P 1'
#
loop_
_entity.id
_entity.type
_entity.pdbx_description
1 polymer ?
#
loop_
_entity_poly.entity_id
_entity_poly.type
_entity_poly.pdbx_seq_one_letter_code
_entity_poly.pdbx_strand_id
1 'polypeptide(L)'
;MMAAGKLQNLQDPVQAELMAVTNALKIATNLGMGKIILETDCQNMKTSLLEEEMDNGINAVVVREARMLLFLNFDVYHVMYCPRVCNRVAHQLAQLSASLESSDNACVWLDDFPRLVSDIVTSDCAGLVV
;
A
#
# COMPACT_ATOMS: atom_id res chain seq x y z
N MET A 1 4.02 -11.45 -5.29
CA MET A 1 2.64 -10.97 -5.56
C MET A 1 2.63 -9.47 -5.66
N MET A 2 1.91 -8.91 -6.57
CA MET A 2 1.67 -7.47 -6.72
C MET A 2 0.19 -7.23 -6.99
N ALA A 3 -0.31 -6.06 -6.65
CA ALA A 3 -1.68 -5.65 -6.95
C ALA A 3 -1.74 -4.18 -7.33
N ALA A 4 -2.61 -3.83 -8.25
CA ALA A 4 -2.95 -2.47 -8.62
C ALA A 4 -4.45 -2.35 -8.85
N GLY A 5 -5.03 -1.26 -8.45
CA GLY A 5 -6.46 -0.99 -8.60
C GLY A 5 -6.74 0.49 -8.72
N LYS A 6 -7.86 0.83 -9.33
CA LYS A 6 -8.31 2.20 -9.49
C LYS A 6 -9.29 2.55 -8.38
N LEU A 7 -9.08 3.68 -7.74
CA LEU A 7 -9.99 4.23 -6.74
C LEU A 7 -10.89 5.28 -7.40
N GLN A 8 -12.15 5.26 -7.03
CA GLN A 8 -13.14 6.21 -7.57
C GLN A 8 -13.54 7.24 -6.50
N ASN A 9 -13.94 8.42 -6.96
CA ASN A 9 -14.51 9.50 -6.13
C ASN A 9 -13.61 9.97 -4.99
N LEU A 10 -12.29 10.05 -5.23
CA LEU A 10 -11.35 10.56 -4.25
C LEU A 10 -11.37 12.08 -4.18
N GLN A 11 -11.39 12.61 -2.97
CA GLN A 11 -11.42 14.05 -2.71
C GLN A 11 -10.02 14.64 -2.48
N ASP A 12 -9.07 13.82 -2.00
CA ASP A 12 -7.69 14.25 -1.76
C ASP A 12 -6.67 13.11 -1.90
N PRO A 13 -5.36 13.42 -2.11
CA PRO A 13 -4.31 12.42 -2.24
C PRO A 13 -4.12 11.55 -1.00
N VAL A 14 -4.32 12.10 0.21
CA VAL A 14 -4.17 11.37 1.47
C VAL A 14 -5.24 10.27 1.59
N GLN A 15 -6.46 10.57 1.17
CA GLN A 15 -7.54 9.59 1.12
C GLN A 15 -7.19 8.43 0.17
N ALA A 16 -6.62 8.72 -1.00
CA ALA A 16 -6.17 7.71 -1.95
C ALA A 16 -5.15 6.75 -1.33
N GLU A 17 -4.15 7.31 -0.66
CA GLU A 17 -3.11 6.56 0.01
C GLU A 17 -3.67 5.66 1.13
N LEU A 18 -4.54 6.20 1.98
CA LEU A 18 -5.19 5.45 3.05
C LEU A 18 -6.06 4.29 2.52
N MET A 19 -6.79 4.52 1.44
CA MET A 19 -7.59 3.48 0.81
C MET A 19 -6.71 2.40 0.17
N ALA A 20 -5.59 2.78 -0.45
CA ALA A 20 -4.62 1.83 -0.99
C ALA A 20 -4.04 0.94 0.12
N VAL A 21 -3.65 1.53 1.25
CA VAL A 21 -3.19 0.79 2.44
C VAL A 21 -4.27 -0.17 2.94
N THR A 22 -5.49 0.30 3.12
CA THR A 22 -6.61 -0.53 3.60
C THR A 22 -6.87 -1.72 2.68
N ASN A 23 -6.86 -1.51 1.36
CA ASN A 23 -7.03 -2.57 0.39
C ASN A 23 -5.86 -3.57 0.40
N ALA A 24 -4.62 -3.09 0.52
CA ALA A 24 -3.45 -3.95 0.64
C ALA A 24 -3.50 -4.82 1.90
N LEU A 25 -3.91 -4.26 3.04
CA LEU A 25 -4.08 -5.00 4.28
C LEU A 25 -5.17 -6.08 4.17
N LYS A 26 -6.29 -5.78 3.53
CA LYS A 26 -7.36 -6.76 3.25
C LYS A 26 -6.86 -7.91 2.38
N ILE A 27 -6.09 -7.61 1.33
CA ILE A 27 -5.50 -8.64 0.46
C ILE A 27 -4.52 -9.52 1.27
N ALA A 28 -3.63 -8.92 2.04
CA ALA A 28 -2.67 -9.63 2.88
C ALA A 28 -3.36 -10.54 3.92
N THR A 29 -4.44 -10.05 4.53
CA THR A 29 -5.27 -10.84 5.45
C THR A 29 -5.91 -12.04 4.75
N ASN A 30 -6.50 -11.84 3.57
CA ASN A 30 -7.13 -12.90 2.79
C ASN A 30 -6.12 -13.97 2.32
N LEU A 31 -4.87 -13.61 2.17
CA LEU A 31 -3.78 -14.54 1.85
C LEU A 31 -3.20 -15.24 3.08
N GLY A 32 -3.72 -14.98 4.27
CA GLY A 32 -3.28 -15.60 5.52
C GLY A 32 -1.91 -15.12 6.02
N MET A 33 -1.48 -13.94 5.62
CA MET A 33 -0.22 -13.36 6.11
C MET A 33 -0.36 -12.94 7.57
N GLY A 34 0.45 -13.51 8.47
CA GLY A 34 0.45 -13.14 9.89
C GLY A 34 1.49 -12.07 10.24
N LYS A 35 2.47 -11.82 9.37
CA LYS A 35 3.55 -10.84 9.58
C LYS A 35 3.72 -9.97 8.35
N ILE A 36 3.75 -8.65 8.57
CA ILE A 36 3.90 -7.69 7.47
C ILE A 36 4.82 -6.53 7.83
N ILE A 37 5.40 -5.94 6.80
CA ILE A 37 6.02 -4.62 6.85
C ILE A 37 5.26 -3.74 5.87
N LEU A 38 4.62 -2.69 6.38
CA LEU A 38 3.94 -1.68 5.57
C LEU A 38 4.89 -0.52 5.32
N GLU A 39 5.29 -0.32 4.09
CA GLU A 39 6.13 0.82 3.67
C GLU A 39 5.27 1.88 2.99
N THR A 40 5.50 3.13 3.34
CA THR A 40 4.81 4.29 2.75
C THR A 40 5.78 5.44 2.54
N ASP A 41 5.63 6.17 1.46
CA ASP A 41 6.37 7.42 1.21
C ASP A 41 5.66 8.66 1.79
N CYS A 42 4.60 8.45 2.56
CA CYS A 42 3.86 9.48 3.27
C CYS A 42 4.14 9.43 4.79
N GLN A 43 4.97 10.35 5.27
CA GLN A 43 5.31 10.43 6.70
C GLN A 43 4.08 10.66 7.58
N ASN A 44 3.14 11.50 7.15
CA ASN A 44 1.92 11.77 7.89
C ASN A 44 1.06 10.51 8.05
N MET A 45 1.01 9.66 7.02
CA MET A 45 0.29 8.38 7.10
C MET A 45 0.94 7.45 8.11
N LYS A 46 2.28 7.31 8.10
CA LYS A 46 2.99 6.51 9.11
C LYS A 46 2.62 6.98 10.51
N THR A 47 2.69 8.27 10.76
CA THR A 47 2.33 8.88 12.05
C THR A 47 0.88 8.57 12.42
N SER A 48 -0.07 8.79 11.51
CA SER A 48 -1.48 8.52 11.75
C SER A 48 -1.79 7.04 12.06
N LEU A 49 -1.06 6.12 11.44
CA LEU A 49 -1.25 4.68 11.69
C LEU A 49 -0.66 4.20 13.01
N LEU A 50 0.38 4.86 13.52
CA LEU A 50 1.09 4.46 14.75
C LEU A 50 0.67 5.22 16.00
N GLU A 51 0.25 6.47 15.86
CA GLU A 51 -0.12 7.33 16.98
C GLU A 51 -1.59 7.20 17.32
N GLU A 52 -1.89 7.19 18.64
CA GLU A 52 -3.27 7.11 19.13
C GLU A 52 -4.00 8.45 19.11
N GLU A 53 -3.38 9.52 18.61
CA GLU A 53 -4.05 10.80 18.51
C GLU A 53 -5.34 10.67 17.71
N MET A 54 -6.42 11.15 18.31
CA MET A 54 -7.74 11.14 17.70
C MET A 54 -7.74 12.14 16.55
N ASP A 55 -7.44 11.64 15.36
CA ASP A 55 -7.72 12.39 14.14
C ASP A 55 -9.25 12.53 14.03
N ASN A 56 -9.74 13.76 14.19
CA ASN A 56 -11.14 14.11 13.99
C ASN A 56 -11.40 14.62 12.57
N GLY A 57 -10.39 14.49 11.68
CA GLY A 57 -10.48 14.92 10.29
C GLY A 57 -11.35 14.03 9.42
N ILE A 58 -11.49 14.43 8.17
CA ILE A 58 -12.30 13.72 7.16
C ILE A 58 -11.84 12.28 6.91
N ASN A 59 -10.56 11.99 7.14
CA ASN A 59 -9.95 10.68 6.97
C ASN A 59 -9.97 9.80 8.23
N ALA A 60 -10.49 10.29 9.35
CA ALA A 60 -10.46 9.61 10.64
C ALA A 60 -11.04 8.19 10.60
N VAL A 61 -12.12 7.99 9.87
CA VAL A 61 -12.77 6.68 9.74
C VAL A 61 -11.86 5.69 9.02
N VAL A 62 -11.22 6.10 7.92
CA VAL A 62 -10.32 5.24 7.13
C VAL A 62 -9.06 4.91 7.90
N VAL A 63 -8.50 5.88 8.63
CA VAL A 63 -7.35 5.67 9.53
C VAL A 63 -7.68 4.64 10.60
N ARG A 64 -8.84 4.76 11.25
CA ARG A 64 -9.29 3.79 12.26
C ARG A 64 -9.48 2.39 11.68
N GLU A 65 -10.05 2.29 10.49
CA GLU A 65 -10.20 1.00 9.79
C GLU A 65 -8.83 0.36 9.52
N ALA A 66 -7.88 1.11 8.98
CA ALA A 66 -6.53 0.61 8.72
C ALA A 66 -5.82 0.16 10.00
N ARG A 67 -5.90 0.95 11.07
CA ARG A 67 -5.34 0.59 12.39
C ARG A 67 -5.97 -0.67 12.97
N MET A 68 -7.28 -0.81 12.84
CA MET A 68 -8.01 -1.99 13.30
C MET A 68 -7.60 -3.24 12.49
N LEU A 69 -7.46 -3.12 11.18
CA LEU A 69 -6.97 -4.20 10.32
C LEU A 69 -5.57 -4.66 10.74
N LEU A 70 -4.66 -3.72 10.99
CA LEU A 70 -3.31 -4.03 11.48
C LEU A 70 -3.35 -4.79 12.80
N PHE A 71 -4.08 -4.29 13.77
CA PHE A 71 -4.14 -4.84 15.11
C PHE A 71 -4.81 -6.22 15.18
N LEU A 72 -5.90 -6.42 14.45
CA LEU A 72 -6.70 -7.64 14.54
C LEU A 72 -6.22 -8.79 13.66
N ASN A 73 -5.54 -8.50 12.56
CA ASN A 73 -5.25 -9.51 11.54
C ASN A 73 -3.78 -9.90 11.44
N PHE A 74 -2.88 -9.17 12.10
CA PHE A 74 -1.45 -9.45 12.00
C PHE A 74 -0.84 -9.63 13.38
N ASP A 75 -0.10 -10.74 13.56
CA ASP A 75 0.63 -11.02 14.79
C ASP A 75 1.82 -10.07 15.00
N VAL A 76 2.47 -9.73 13.88
CA VAL A 76 3.60 -8.79 13.85
C VAL A 76 3.44 -7.86 12.66
N TYR A 77 3.49 -6.57 12.92
CA TYR A 77 3.52 -5.58 11.86
C TYR A 77 4.44 -4.41 12.19
N HIS A 78 5.06 -3.87 11.16
CA HIS A 78 5.83 -2.64 11.22
C HIS A 78 5.31 -1.66 10.19
N VAL A 79 5.22 -0.38 10.54
CA VAL A 79 4.91 0.70 9.60
C VAL A 79 6.17 1.56 9.46
N MET A 80 6.71 1.61 8.26
CA MET A 80 7.98 2.28 7.96
C MET A 80 7.80 3.37 6.91
N TYR A 81 8.49 4.48 7.11
CA TYR A 81 8.63 5.46 6.06
C TYR A 81 9.71 5.01 5.08
N CYS A 82 9.39 5.05 3.80
CA CYS A 82 10.30 4.73 2.70
C CYS A 82 10.29 5.92 1.71
N PRO A 83 11.40 6.61 1.49
CA PRO A 83 11.46 7.69 0.52
C PRO A 83 10.99 7.23 -0.85
N ARG A 84 10.34 8.11 -1.62
CA ARG A 84 9.78 7.77 -2.95
C ARG A 84 10.81 7.11 -3.88
N VAL A 85 12.07 7.53 -3.81
CA VAL A 85 13.15 6.94 -4.60
C VAL A 85 13.39 5.47 -4.26
N CYS A 86 13.05 5.03 -3.06
CA CYS A 86 13.13 3.63 -2.62
C CYS A 86 11.80 2.89 -2.76
N ASN A 87 10.70 3.60 -3.07
CA ASN A 87 9.35 3.04 -3.22
C ASN A 87 8.91 2.98 -4.70
N ARG A 88 9.84 2.66 -5.59
CA ARG A 88 9.66 2.74 -7.04
C ARG A 88 8.61 1.76 -7.56
N VAL A 89 8.59 0.54 -7.03
CA VAL A 89 7.63 -0.49 -7.44
C VAL A 89 6.20 -0.05 -7.15
N ALA A 90 5.91 0.40 -5.94
CA ALA A 90 4.58 0.89 -5.56
C ALA A 90 4.16 2.10 -6.40
N HIS A 91 5.10 3.03 -6.68
CA HIS A 91 4.83 4.19 -7.52
C HIS A 91 4.48 3.80 -8.96
N GLN A 92 5.21 2.84 -9.55
CA GLN A 92 4.90 2.35 -10.91
C GLN A 92 3.57 1.59 -10.97
N LEU A 93 3.25 0.80 -9.94
CA LEU A 93 1.95 0.15 -9.85
C LEU A 93 0.80 1.15 -9.75
N ALA A 94 0.99 2.23 -9.00
CA ALA A 94 0.01 3.31 -8.91
C ALA A 94 -0.20 4.02 -10.27
N GLN A 95 0.88 4.27 -11.02
CA GLN A 95 0.79 4.82 -12.38
C GLN A 95 0.09 3.86 -13.34
N LEU A 96 0.40 2.58 -13.27
CA LEU A 96 -0.25 1.55 -14.07
C LEU A 96 -1.75 1.49 -13.77
N SER A 97 -2.14 1.57 -12.51
CA SER A 97 -3.55 1.56 -12.11
C SER A 97 -4.35 2.72 -12.69
N ALA A 98 -3.73 3.87 -12.88
CA ALA A 98 -4.38 5.03 -13.50
C ALA A 98 -4.71 4.80 -14.98
N SER A 99 -3.97 3.91 -15.65
CA SER A 99 -4.20 3.55 -17.07
C SER A 99 -5.19 2.39 -17.25
N LEU A 100 -5.56 1.69 -16.19
CA LEU A 100 -6.54 0.61 -16.27
C LEU A 100 -7.93 1.18 -16.54
N GLU A 101 -8.66 0.53 -17.43
CA GLU A 101 -10.08 0.81 -17.59
C GLU A 101 -10.80 0.55 -16.27
N SER A 102 -11.84 1.32 -15.98
CA SER A 102 -12.57 1.23 -14.71
C SER A 102 -13.27 -0.12 -14.59
N SER A 103 -12.53 -1.12 -14.16
CA SER A 103 -13.09 -2.32 -13.57
C SER A 103 -13.06 -2.17 -12.06
N ASP A 104 -14.16 -2.51 -11.40
CA ASP A 104 -14.28 -2.42 -9.93
C ASP A 104 -13.34 -3.36 -9.17
N ASN A 105 -12.54 -4.14 -9.89
CA ASN A 105 -11.65 -5.14 -9.34
C ASN A 105 -10.18 -4.72 -9.46
N ALA A 106 -9.44 -4.84 -8.38
CA ALA A 106 -7.99 -4.72 -8.39
C ALA A 106 -7.37 -5.88 -9.22
N CYS A 107 -6.38 -5.53 -10.05
CA CYS A 107 -5.54 -6.55 -10.68
C CYS A 107 -4.53 -7.08 -9.66
N VAL A 108 -4.45 -8.38 -9.52
CA VAL A 108 -3.50 -9.06 -8.64
C VAL A 108 -2.63 -9.99 -9.48
N TRP A 109 -1.31 -9.83 -9.39
CA TRP A 109 -0.33 -10.70 -10.04
C TRP A 109 0.34 -11.58 -8.98
N LEU A 110 0.24 -12.88 -9.14
CA LEU A 110 0.92 -13.83 -8.25
C LEU A 110 2.35 -14.11 -8.70
N ASP A 111 2.56 -14.28 -10.00
CA ASP A 111 3.86 -14.63 -10.60
C ASP A 111 4.24 -13.69 -11.76
N ASP A 112 3.54 -13.68 -12.86
CA ASP A 112 3.89 -12.86 -14.04
C ASP A 112 3.64 -11.37 -13.83
N PHE A 113 4.64 -10.67 -13.35
CA PHE A 113 4.55 -9.23 -13.10
C PHE A 113 4.64 -8.41 -14.38
N PRO A 114 4.00 -7.23 -14.45
CA PRO A 114 4.18 -6.32 -15.57
C PRO A 114 5.67 -6.05 -15.82
N ARG A 115 6.10 -6.11 -17.08
CA ARG A 115 7.53 -6.02 -17.46
C ARG A 115 8.22 -4.80 -16.88
N LEU A 116 7.55 -3.65 -16.93
CA LEU A 116 8.07 -2.40 -16.37
C LEU A 116 8.40 -2.51 -14.88
N VAL A 117 7.57 -3.23 -14.12
CA VAL A 117 7.78 -3.44 -12.68
C VAL A 117 8.85 -4.50 -12.45
N SER A 118 8.88 -5.56 -13.23
CA SER A 118 9.93 -6.60 -13.15
C SER A 118 11.33 -6.03 -13.34
N ASP A 119 11.50 -5.10 -14.27
CA ASP A 119 12.78 -4.44 -14.52
C ASP A 119 13.25 -3.62 -13.30
N ILE A 120 12.32 -2.94 -12.60
CA ILE A 120 12.62 -2.19 -11.39
C ILE A 120 13.00 -3.12 -10.24
N VAL A 121 12.25 -4.19 -10.02
CA VAL A 121 12.54 -5.19 -8.98
C VAL A 121 13.92 -5.80 -9.21
N THR A 122 14.25 -6.17 -10.46
CA THR A 122 15.56 -6.69 -10.81
C THR A 122 16.67 -5.70 -10.51
N SER A 123 16.46 -4.43 -10.85
CA SER A 123 17.40 -3.35 -10.56
C SER A 123 17.62 -3.14 -9.06
N ASP A 124 16.55 -3.14 -8.28
CA ASP A 124 16.60 -2.95 -6.83
C ASP A 124 17.26 -4.16 -6.14
N CYS A 125 17.00 -5.37 -6.60
CA CYS A 125 17.66 -6.58 -6.10
C CYS A 125 19.16 -6.61 -6.45
N ALA A 126 19.56 -6.13 -7.63
CA ALA A 126 20.97 -6.04 -8.01
C ALA A 126 21.77 -5.05 -7.15
N GLY A 127 21.12 -4.03 -6.60
CA GLY A 127 21.71 -3.08 -5.65
C GLY A 127 21.91 -3.65 -4.23
N LEU A 128 21.38 -4.82 -3.95
CA LEU A 128 21.50 -5.53 -2.67
C LEU A 128 22.69 -6.49 -2.59
N VAL A 129 23.63 -6.41 -3.52
CA VAL A 129 24.91 -7.16 -3.43
C VAL A 129 25.74 -6.52 -2.32
N VAL A 130 25.64 -7.10 -1.16
CA VAL A 130 26.49 -6.79 -0.01
C VAL A 130 27.87 -7.40 -0.22
#